data_9eb9e4b89356f2419120fad957b5f4c0
#
_entry.id   9eb9e4b89356f2419120fad957b5f4c0
#
_cell.length_a   1.000
_cell.length_b   1.000
_cell.length_c   1.000
_cell.angle_alpha   90.00
_cell.angle_beta   90.00
_cell.angle_gamma   90.00
#
_symmetry.space_group_name_H-M   'P 1'
#
loop_
_entity.id
_entity.type
_entity.pdbx_description
1 polymer ?
#
loop_
_entity_poly.entity_id
_entity_poly.type
_entity_poly.pdbx_seq_one_letter_code
_entity_poly.pdbx_strand_id
1 'polypeptide(L)'
;MAADNPTMDTPKKRIWLKNLYFISRVLVVIAIIGMIITSIIVIITAFAEVFRIISFFMHEGMLSEEAGSFLSVNVTEMIDLYLVGLVLIIMSLGLYQLFIDPDVDLPEWLDTPSFDILKARLLIVVAVVLPVMFLGYAATATDGTFIA
;
A
#
# COMPACT_ATOMS: atom_id res chain seq x y z
N MET A 1 17.59 -30.28 -47.30
CA MET A 1 18.57 -29.19 -47.22
C MET A 1 18.06 -28.19 -46.17
N ALA A 2 18.27 -28.55 -44.91
CA ALA A 2 17.80 -27.74 -43.78
C ALA A 2 18.87 -26.67 -43.47
N ALA A 3 18.49 -25.41 -43.57
CA ALA A 3 19.33 -24.28 -43.20
C ALA A 3 19.49 -24.27 -41.68
N ASP A 4 20.59 -24.73 -41.23
CA ASP A 4 21.11 -24.57 -39.88
C ASP A 4 21.36 -23.10 -39.66
N ASN A 5 20.51 -22.47 -38.86
CA ASN A 5 20.68 -21.07 -38.43
C ASN A 5 21.32 -21.11 -37.06
N PRO A 6 22.64 -20.97 -36.93
CA PRO A 6 23.28 -20.84 -35.64
C PRO A 6 22.91 -19.44 -35.12
N THR A 7 21.88 -19.38 -34.27
CA THR A 7 21.66 -18.22 -33.41
C THR A 7 22.93 -18.00 -32.62
N MET A 8 23.71 -17.03 -33.07
CA MET A 8 24.88 -16.51 -32.36
C MET A 8 24.41 -15.98 -30.99
N ASP A 9 24.47 -16.89 -30.03
CA ASP A 9 24.34 -16.57 -28.61
C ASP A 9 25.65 -15.95 -28.16
N THR A 10 25.82 -14.68 -28.50
CA THR A 10 27.06 -13.96 -28.17
C THR A 10 27.19 -13.88 -26.66
N PRO A 11 28.37 -14.28 -26.09
CA PRO A 11 28.59 -14.27 -24.63
C PRO A 11 28.30 -12.91 -23.99
N LYS A 12 28.38 -11.85 -24.77
CA LYS A 12 28.07 -10.49 -24.37
C LYS A 12 26.59 -10.28 -24.00
N LYS A 13 25.67 -10.95 -24.71
CA LYS A 13 24.22 -10.89 -24.47
C LYS A 13 23.85 -11.62 -23.17
N ARG A 14 24.55 -12.68 -22.85
CA ARG A 14 24.37 -13.49 -21.63
C ARG A 14 24.81 -12.75 -20.37
N ILE A 15 25.90 -12.00 -20.46
CA ILE A 15 26.41 -11.15 -19.35
C ILE A 15 25.48 -9.99 -19.10
N TRP A 16 24.98 -9.36 -20.17
CA TRP A 16 24.04 -8.24 -20.08
C TRP A 16 22.72 -8.65 -19.44
N LEU A 17 22.17 -9.81 -19.82
CA LEU A 17 20.97 -10.38 -19.23
C LEU A 17 21.13 -10.73 -17.75
N LYS A 18 22.29 -11.27 -17.34
CA LYS A 18 22.59 -11.53 -15.92
C LYS A 18 22.66 -10.25 -15.10
N ASN A 19 23.31 -9.22 -15.63
CA ASN A 19 23.38 -7.93 -14.95
C ASN A 19 22.00 -7.27 -14.84
N LEU A 20 21.17 -7.34 -15.89
CA LEU A 20 19.82 -6.81 -15.86
C LEU A 20 18.95 -7.53 -14.82
N TYR A 21 19.05 -8.86 -14.76
CA TYR A 21 18.34 -9.66 -13.76
C TYR A 21 18.78 -9.32 -12.33
N PHE A 22 20.07 -9.16 -12.11
CA PHE A 22 20.62 -8.78 -10.80
C PHE A 22 20.15 -7.37 -10.37
N ILE A 23 20.19 -6.41 -11.28
CA ILE A 23 19.74 -5.02 -11.03
C ILE A 23 18.24 -5.01 -10.71
N SER A 24 17.42 -5.74 -11.47
CA SER A 24 15.97 -5.78 -11.23
C SER A 24 15.66 -6.39 -9.86
N ARG A 25 16.36 -7.43 -9.44
CA ARG A 25 16.19 -8.05 -8.13
C ARG A 25 16.57 -7.10 -6.99
N VAL A 26 17.68 -6.39 -7.11
CA VAL A 26 18.10 -5.39 -6.12
C VAL A 26 17.07 -4.25 -6.01
N LEU A 27 16.53 -3.80 -7.14
CA LEU A 27 15.54 -2.73 -7.17
C LEU A 27 14.24 -3.13 -6.48
N VAL A 28 13.80 -4.38 -6.66
CA VAL A 28 12.63 -4.93 -5.96
C VAL A 28 12.86 -5.00 -4.44
N VAL A 29 14.04 -5.45 -4.00
CA VAL A 29 14.39 -5.49 -2.56
C VAL A 29 14.33 -4.10 -1.94
N ILE A 30 14.89 -3.10 -2.61
CA ILE A 30 14.85 -1.71 -2.14
C ILE A 30 13.41 -1.21 -2.04
N ALA A 31 12.56 -1.53 -3.02
CA ALA A 31 11.15 -1.15 -3.02
C ALA A 31 10.39 -1.81 -1.85
N ILE A 32 10.64 -3.09 -1.57
CA ILE A 32 10.03 -3.82 -0.45
C ILE A 32 10.41 -3.16 0.89
N ILE A 33 11.71 -2.90 1.10
CA ILE A 33 12.19 -2.23 2.31
C ILE A 33 11.56 -0.84 2.45
N GLY A 34 11.50 -0.07 1.37
CA GLY A 34 10.85 1.24 1.35
C GLY A 34 9.38 1.17 1.78
N MET A 35 8.62 0.19 1.26
CA MET A 35 7.21 0.00 1.64
C MET A 35 7.05 -0.40 3.11
N ILE A 36 7.90 -1.27 3.65
CA ILE A 36 7.88 -1.65 5.06
C ILE A 36 8.12 -0.43 5.95
N ILE A 37 9.15 0.36 5.65
CA ILE A 37 9.47 1.58 6.42
C ILE A 37 8.30 2.57 6.34
N THR A 38 7.76 2.82 5.16
CA THR A 38 6.61 3.71 4.98
C THR A 38 5.39 3.23 5.75
N SER A 39 5.11 1.93 5.74
CA SER A 39 4.01 1.34 6.51
C SER A 39 4.16 1.59 8.01
N ILE A 40 5.36 1.39 8.56
CA ILE A 40 5.65 1.63 9.97
C ILE A 40 5.40 3.11 10.32
N ILE A 41 5.86 4.04 9.50
CA ILE A 41 5.66 5.47 9.69
C ILE A 41 4.17 5.81 9.69
N VAL A 42 3.40 5.30 8.72
CA VAL A 42 1.96 5.55 8.61
C VAL A 42 1.21 5.01 9.83
N ILE A 43 1.54 3.80 10.30
CA ILE A 43 0.91 3.22 11.50
C ILE A 43 1.24 4.03 12.76
N ILE A 44 2.49 4.49 12.92
CA ILE A 44 2.88 5.35 14.04
C ILE A 44 2.10 6.67 13.99
N THR A 45 1.94 7.26 12.82
CA THR A 45 1.16 8.48 12.64
C THR A 45 -0.31 8.25 13.02
N ALA A 46 -0.92 7.15 12.56
CA ALA A 46 -2.28 6.78 12.93
C ALA A 46 -2.44 6.61 14.45
N PHE A 47 -1.43 6.02 15.10
CA PHE A 47 -1.43 5.86 16.55
C PHE A 47 -1.34 7.22 17.29
N ALA A 48 -0.57 8.16 16.76
CA ALA A 48 -0.50 9.52 17.31
C ALA A 48 -1.85 10.25 17.23
N GLU A 49 -2.64 10.04 16.15
CA GLU A 49 -3.99 10.59 16.03
C GLU A 49 -4.94 10.05 17.10
N VAL A 50 -4.82 8.80 17.50
CA VAL A 50 -5.60 8.25 18.64
C VAL A 50 -5.34 9.04 19.90
N PHE A 51 -4.09 9.33 20.22
CA PHE A 51 -3.74 10.13 21.39
C PHE A 51 -4.31 11.55 21.31
N ARG A 52 -4.29 12.15 20.13
CA ARG A 52 -4.86 13.49 19.89
C ARG A 52 -6.37 13.50 20.16
N ILE A 53 -7.09 12.49 19.67
CA ILE A 53 -8.53 12.35 19.92
C ILE A 53 -8.82 12.18 21.42
N ILE A 54 -8.08 11.32 22.10
CA ILE A 54 -8.26 11.07 23.53
C ILE A 54 -7.99 12.35 24.34
N SER A 55 -6.91 13.07 24.02
CA SER A 55 -6.58 14.32 24.72
C SER A 55 -7.63 15.41 24.53
N PHE A 56 -8.21 15.50 23.33
CA PHE A 56 -9.29 16.43 23.05
C PHE A 56 -10.53 16.17 23.94
N PHE A 57 -10.95 14.91 24.07
CA PHE A 57 -12.07 14.53 24.91
C PHE A 57 -11.83 14.77 26.41
N MET A 58 -10.59 14.64 26.86
CA MET A 58 -10.25 14.94 28.27
C MET A 58 -10.30 16.42 28.60
N HIS A 59 -10.08 17.29 27.60
CA HIS A 59 -10.05 18.74 27.83
C HIS A 59 -11.40 19.45 27.60
N GLU A 60 -12.15 19.05 26.61
CA GLU A 60 -13.38 19.76 26.18
C GLU A 60 -14.70 19.11 26.63
N GLY A 61 -14.64 17.87 27.11
CA GLY A 61 -15.83 17.12 27.51
C GLY A 61 -16.61 16.52 26.33
N MET A 62 -17.28 15.39 26.58
CA MET A 62 -17.93 14.53 25.58
C MET A 62 -19.23 15.11 24.94
N LEU A 63 -19.73 16.24 25.43
CA LEU A 63 -21.11 16.70 25.14
C LEU A 63 -21.20 18.00 24.30
N SER A 64 -20.10 18.46 23.72
CA SER A 64 -20.16 19.61 22.81
C SER A 64 -20.56 19.19 21.39
N GLU A 65 -21.40 19.99 20.71
CA GLU A 65 -21.75 19.76 19.29
C GLU A 65 -20.49 19.73 18.39
N GLU A 66 -19.46 20.49 18.76
CA GLU A 66 -18.17 20.50 18.09
C GLU A 66 -17.41 19.18 18.23
N ALA A 67 -17.61 18.45 19.33
CA ALA A 67 -16.99 17.15 19.53
C ALA A 67 -17.47 16.08 18.53
N GLY A 68 -18.72 16.14 18.11
CA GLY A 68 -19.29 15.20 17.14
C GLY A 68 -18.69 15.35 15.74
N SER A 69 -18.56 16.58 15.25
CA SER A 69 -17.93 16.87 13.94
C SER A 69 -16.43 16.59 13.94
N PHE A 70 -15.73 17.01 15.01
CA PHE A 70 -14.32 16.74 15.20
C PHE A 70 -14.05 15.23 15.22
N LEU A 71 -14.87 14.45 15.92
CA LEU A 71 -14.72 13.01 16.02
C LEU A 71 -14.89 12.33 14.66
N SER A 72 -15.94 12.67 13.92
CA SER A 72 -16.25 12.01 12.65
C SER A 72 -15.15 12.21 11.61
N VAL A 73 -14.58 13.40 11.51
CA VAL A 73 -13.49 13.69 10.56
C VAL A 73 -12.20 12.99 10.99
N ASN A 74 -11.78 13.16 12.25
CA ASN A 74 -10.49 12.62 12.71
C ASN A 74 -10.50 11.09 12.80
N VAL A 75 -11.62 10.46 13.18
CA VAL A 75 -11.73 8.99 13.17
C VAL A 75 -11.68 8.43 11.76
N THR A 76 -12.30 9.08 10.79
CA THR A 76 -12.22 8.65 9.39
C THR A 76 -10.79 8.74 8.87
N GLU A 77 -10.10 9.84 9.11
CA GLU A 77 -8.69 10.01 8.74
C GLU A 77 -7.77 8.96 9.40
N MET A 78 -8.00 8.69 10.67
CA MET A 78 -7.26 7.67 11.43
C MET A 78 -7.48 6.26 10.83
N ILE A 79 -8.71 5.90 10.51
CA ILE A 79 -9.03 4.60 9.89
C ILE A 79 -8.36 4.48 8.53
N ASP A 80 -8.37 5.53 7.72
CA ASP A 80 -7.72 5.55 6.42
C ASP A 80 -6.20 5.30 6.54
N LEU A 81 -5.54 5.97 7.47
CA LEU A 81 -4.12 5.75 7.76
C LEU A 81 -3.82 4.30 8.18
N TYR A 82 -4.65 3.70 9.03
CA TYR A 82 -4.48 2.29 9.41
C TYR A 82 -4.66 1.35 8.23
N LEU A 83 -5.67 1.58 7.38
CA LEU A 83 -5.89 0.78 6.19
C LEU A 83 -4.71 0.87 5.21
N VAL A 84 -4.22 2.07 4.94
CA VAL A 84 -3.05 2.28 4.08
C VAL A 84 -1.82 1.60 4.66
N GLY A 85 -1.54 1.76 5.95
CA GLY A 85 -0.42 1.10 6.61
C GLY A 85 -0.49 -0.42 6.51
N LEU A 86 -1.66 -1.00 6.78
CA LEU A 86 -1.88 -2.45 6.71
C LEU A 86 -1.70 -2.99 5.28
N VAL A 87 -2.24 -2.28 4.29
CA VAL A 87 -2.09 -2.64 2.88
C VAL A 87 -0.64 -2.63 2.46
N LEU A 88 0.14 -1.62 2.87
CA LEU A 88 1.57 -1.54 2.57
C LEU A 88 2.36 -2.72 3.14
N ILE A 89 2.03 -3.19 4.36
CA ILE A 89 2.64 -4.39 4.94
C ILE A 89 2.30 -5.62 4.10
N ILE A 90 1.02 -5.85 3.84
CA ILE A 90 0.57 -7.02 3.09
C ILE A 90 1.21 -7.06 1.71
N MET A 91 1.28 -5.91 1.03
CA MET A 91 1.91 -5.81 -0.29
C MET A 91 3.41 -6.05 -0.24
N SER A 92 4.12 -5.50 0.75
CA SER A 92 5.56 -5.70 0.88
C SER A 92 5.90 -7.15 1.15
N LEU A 93 5.14 -7.84 2.01
CA LEU A 93 5.31 -9.27 2.29
C LEU A 93 4.97 -10.14 1.07
N GLY A 94 3.90 -9.80 0.34
CA GLY A 94 3.56 -10.51 -0.90
C GLY A 94 4.63 -10.36 -1.99
N LEU A 95 5.21 -9.17 -2.14
CA LEU A 95 6.34 -8.96 -3.06
C LEU A 95 7.60 -9.69 -2.59
N TYR A 96 7.86 -9.71 -1.28
CA TYR A 96 8.98 -10.45 -0.71
C TYR A 96 8.88 -11.95 -1.05
N GLN A 97 7.73 -12.56 -0.78
CA GLN A 97 7.46 -13.97 -1.08
C GLN A 97 7.61 -14.26 -2.58
N LEU A 98 7.09 -13.38 -3.44
CA LEU A 98 7.11 -13.60 -4.89
C LEU A 98 8.52 -13.51 -5.49
N PHE A 99 9.37 -12.59 -5.01
CA PHE A 99 10.64 -12.26 -5.66
C PHE A 99 11.89 -12.75 -4.93
N ILE A 100 11.80 -12.99 -3.62
CA ILE A 100 12.97 -13.31 -2.80
C ILE A 100 12.93 -14.75 -2.34
N ASP A 101 11.88 -15.17 -1.68
CA ASP A 101 11.78 -16.50 -1.11
C ASP A 101 10.33 -17.01 -1.18
N PRO A 102 10.04 -17.90 -2.16
CA PRO A 102 8.70 -18.49 -2.28
C PRO A 102 8.40 -19.52 -1.18
N ASP A 103 9.38 -19.97 -0.40
CA ASP A 103 9.25 -21.01 0.63
C ASP A 103 9.07 -20.43 2.05
N VAL A 104 8.90 -19.10 2.18
CA VAL A 104 8.60 -18.49 3.49
C VAL A 104 7.21 -18.90 3.94
N ASP A 105 7.14 -19.59 5.07
CA ASP A 105 5.89 -19.96 5.76
C ASP A 105 5.19 -18.70 6.30
N LEU A 106 4.43 -18.04 5.43
CA LEU A 106 3.52 -16.96 5.84
C LEU A 106 2.19 -17.57 6.33
N PRO A 107 1.50 -16.91 7.28
CA PRO A 107 0.15 -17.31 7.65
C PRO A 107 -0.75 -17.45 6.42
N GLU A 108 -1.64 -18.44 6.41
CA GLU A 108 -2.50 -18.76 5.25
C GLU A 108 -3.25 -17.54 4.68
N TRP A 109 -3.60 -16.56 5.52
CA TRP A 109 -4.27 -15.33 5.10
C TRP A 109 -3.33 -14.33 4.38
N LEU A 110 -2.03 -14.49 4.56
CA LEU A 110 -0.98 -13.69 3.90
C LEU A 110 -0.32 -14.44 2.75
N ASP A 111 -0.47 -15.75 2.69
CA ASP A 111 0.10 -16.58 1.64
C ASP A 111 -0.52 -16.23 0.28
N THR A 112 0.30 -15.71 -0.61
CA THR A 112 -0.09 -15.34 -1.97
C THR A 112 0.65 -16.24 -2.96
N PRO A 113 0.15 -17.45 -3.22
CA PRO A 113 0.86 -18.43 -4.03
C PRO A 113 0.97 -18.03 -5.50
N SER A 114 0.33 -16.95 -5.93
CA SER A 114 0.40 -16.52 -7.32
C SER A 114 0.27 -15.00 -7.49
N PHE A 115 0.98 -14.49 -8.51
CA PHE A 115 0.91 -13.09 -8.93
C PHE A 115 -0.53 -12.62 -9.23
N ASP A 116 -1.39 -13.51 -9.70
CA ASP A 116 -2.79 -13.21 -10.00
C ASP A 116 -3.59 -12.89 -8.73
N ILE A 117 -3.31 -13.56 -7.62
CA ILE A 117 -3.95 -13.28 -6.33
C ILE A 117 -3.49 -11.93 -5.78
N LEU A 118 -2.20 -11.61 -5.90
CA LEU A 118 -1.67 -10.32 -5.50
C LEU A 118 -2.31 -9.18 -6.31
N LYS A 119 -2.43 -9.36 -7.63
CA LYS A 119 -3.11 -8.43 -8.52
C LYS A 119 -4.57 -8.24 -8.17
N ALA A 120 -5.29 -9.32 -7.87
CA ALA A 120 -6.68 -9.27 -7.45
C ALA A 120 -6.85 -8.51 -6.13
N ARG A 121 -5.98 -8.73 -5.13
CA ARG A 121 -5.99 -7.98 -3.86
C ARG A 121 -5.73 -6.49 -4.08
N LEU A 122 -4.77 -6.13 -4.92
CA LEU A 122 -4.50 -4.75 -5.32
C LEU A 122 -5.73 -4.08 -5.92
N LEU A 123 -6.41 -4.75 -6.85
CA LEU A 123 -7.61 -4.21 -7.50
C LEU A 123 -8.76 -4.02 -6.49
N ILE A 124 -8.94 -4.92 -5.55
CA ILE A 124 -9.96 -4.81 -4.50
C ILE A 124 -9.68 -3.59 -3.61
N VAL A 125 -8.44 -3.41 -3.18
CA VAL A 125 -8.04 -2.25 -2.35
C VAL A 125 -8.29 -0.95 -3.09
N VAL A 126 -7.87 -0.84 -4.35
CA VAL A 126 -8.11 0.35 -5.18
C VAL A 126 -9.62 0.59 -5.36
N ALA A 127 -10.40 -0.47 -5.60
CA ALA A 127 -11.84 -0.38 -5.77
C ALA A 127 -12.58 0.08 -4.50
N VAL A 128 -12.03 -0.19 -3.32
CA VAL A 128 -12.61 0.27 -2.04
C VAL A 128 -12.16 1.70 -1.70
N VAL A 129 -10.88 2.01 -1.88
CA VAL A 129 -10.31 3.32 -1.52
C VAL A 129 -10.82 4.42 -2.45
N LEU A 130 -10.99 4.14 -3.73
CA LEU A 130 -11.37 5.13 -4.74
C LEU A 130 -12.77 5.75 -4.48
N PRO A 131 -13.83 4.98 -4.17
CA PRO A 131 -15.12 5.54 -3.77
C PRO A 131 -15.07 6.34 -2.48
N VAL A 132 -14.27 5.92 -1.50
CA VAL A 132 -14.12 6.65 -0.22
C VAL A 132 -13.46 8.00 -0.44
N MET A 133 -12.38 8.05 -1.24
CA MET A 133 -11.75 9.32 -1.63
C MET A 133 -12.72 10.20 -2.43
N PHE A 134 -13.47 9.63 -3.36
CA PHE A 134 -14.45 10.36 -4.15
C PHE A 134 -15.56 10.94 -3.26
N LEU A 135 -16.04 10.19 -2.28
CA LEU A 135 -17.04 10.65 -1.32
C LEU A 135 -16.51 11.83 -0.48
N GLY A 136 -15.25 11.75 -0.03
CA GLY A 136 -14.57 12.84 0.66
C GLY A 136 -14.50 14.11 -0.19
N TYR A 137 -14.12 13.99 -1.46
CA TYR A 137 -14.10 15.10 -2.41
C TYR A 137 -15.50 15.65 -2.70
N ALA A 138 -16.49 14.79 -2.87
CA ALA A 138 -17.87 15.20 -3.11
C ALA A 138 -18.46 15.95 -1.91
N ALA A 139 -18.17 15.50 -0.68
CA ALA A 139 -18.59 16.17 0.54
C ALA A 139 -18.00 17.58 0.67
N THR A 140 -16.71 17.75 0.37
CA THR A 140 -16.05 19.06 0.40
C THR A 140 -16.47 19.97 -0.75
N ALA A 141 -16.86 19.41 -1.91
CA ALA A 141 -17.36 20.19 -3.04
C ALA A 141 -18.80 20.72 -2.82
N THR A 142 -19.57 20.08 -1.92
CA THR A 142 -20.95 20.53 -1.61
C THR A 142 -20.97 21.74 -0.68
N ASP A 143 -19.86 22.02 0.01
CA ASP A 143 -19.74 23.13 0.98
C ASP A 143 -19.41 24.50 0.36
N GLY A 144 -19.73 24.74 -0.90
CA GLY A 144 -19.92 26.11 -1.30
C GLY A 144 -19.07 26.72 -2.40
N THR A 145 -18.92 26.10 -3.58
CA THR A 145 -18.37 26.83 -4.74
C THR A 145 -19.02 26.46 -6.09
N PHE A 146 -20.32 26.20 -6.11
CA PHE A 146 -21.07 26.18 -7.36
C PHE A 146 -22.29 27.10 -7.32
N ILE A 147 -22.12 28.32 -6.79
CA ILE A 147 -23.05 29.42 -7.04
C ILE A 147 -22.20 30.63 -7.45
N ALA A 148 -21.85 30.68 -8.71
CA ALA A 148 -21.56 31.91 -9.42
C ALA A 148 -21.83 31.69 -10.90
#